data_00d8a53454fac2d18f6422c1fc767528
#
_entry.id   00d8a53454fac2d18f6422c1fc767528
#
_cell.length_a   1.000
_cell.length_b   1.000
_cell.length_c   1.000
_cell.angle_alpha   90.00
_cell.angle_beta   90.00
_cell.angle_gamma   90.00
#
_symmetry.space_group_name_H-M   'P 1'
#
loop_
_entity.id
_entity.type
_entity.pdbx_description
1 polymer ?
#
loop_
_entity_poly.entity_id
_entity_poly.type
_entity_poly.pdbx_seq_one_letter_code
_entity_poly.pdbx_strand_id
1 'polypeptide(L)' 'MIFACDKCHFLFSRTKEPEQCPDCGKYAVRLANEAERQEYEEHCKE' A
#
# COMPACT_ATOMS: atom_id res chain seq x y z
N MET A 1 -5.82 1.66 -7.31
CA MET A 1 -4.41 2.01 -7.15
C MET A 1 -3.86 1.39 -5.88
N ILE A 2 -2.67 0.89 -5.94
CA ILE A 2 -2.05 0.20 -4.80
C ILE A 2 -1.08 1.14 -4.11
N PHE A 3 -1.23 1.26 -2.80
CA PHE A 3 -0.39 2.12 -1.99
C PHE A 3 0.38 1.30 -0.96
N ALA A 4 1.48 1.85 -0.50
CA ALA A 4 2.32 1.19 0.48
C ALA A 4 2.72 2.18 1.56
N CYS A 5 2.77 1.70 2.78
CA CYS A 5 3.26 2.50 3.89
C CYS A 5 4.76 2.30 4.03
N ASP A 6 5.50 3.42 4.05
CA ASP A 6 6.95 3.36 4.12
C ASP A 6 7.45 2.99 5.52
N LYS A 7 6.57 3.01 6.50
CA LYS A 7 6.94 2.71 7.89
C LYS A 7 6.65 1.27 8.28
N CYS A 8 5.45 0.78 7.97
CA CYS A 8 5.07 -0.57 8.37
C CYS A 8 4.98 -1.52 7.17
N HIS A 9 5.25 -1.04 5.97
CA HIS A 9 5.24 -1.84 4.74
C HIS A 9 3.90 -2.50 4.47
N PHE A 10 2.84 -1.85 4.89
CA PHE A 10 1.49 -2.35 4.63
C PHE A 10 1.07 -1.99 3.21
N LEU A 11 0.67 -3.00 2.45
CA LEU A 11 0.19 -2.81 1.08
C LEU A 11 -1.33 -2.86 1.06
N PHE A 12 -1.93 -1.91 0.37
CA PHE A 12 -3.38 -1.82 0.31
C PHE A 12 -3.83 -1.13 -0.98
N SER A 13 -5.11 -1.30 -1.31
CA SER A 13 -5.67 -0.71 -2.52
C SER A 13 -6.72 0.34 -2.15
N ARG A 14 -6.65 1.49 -2.80
CA ARG A 14 -7.60 2.58 -2.60
C ARG A 14 -7.85 3.29 -3.91
N THR A 15 -9.00 3.97 -4.01
CA THR A 15 -9.30 4.74 -5.22
C THR A 15 -8.51 6.02 -5.27
N LYS A 16 -8.13 6.55 -4.12
CA LYS A 16 -7.27 7.72 -4.06
C LYS A 16 -6.35 7.61 -2.86
N GLU A 17 -5.28 8.38 -2.90
CA GLU A 17 -4.25 8.31 -1.87
C GLU A 17 -4.78 8.80 -0.52
N PRO A 18 -4.68 7.99 0.51
CA PRO A 18 -5.08 8.42 1.85
C PRO A 18 -4.01 9.32 2.47
N GLU A 19 -4.42 10.12 3.43
CA GLU A 19 -3.48 11.01 4.10
C GLU A 19 -2.53 10.25 5.01
N GLN A 20 -3.01 9.16 5.61
CA GLN A 20 -2.19 8.39 6.52
C GLN A 20 -2.47 6.91 6.37
N CYS A 21 -1.54 6.12 6.85
CA CYS A 21 -1.66 4.67 6.76
C CYS A 21 -2.82 4.18 7.64
N PRO A 22 -3.71 3.36 7.09
CA PRO A 22 -4.82 2.83 7.88
C PRO A 22 -4.38 1.80 8.91
N ASP A 23 -3.17 1.32 8.82
CA ASP A 23 -2.67 0.32 9.77
C ASP A 23 -1.89 0.94 10.92
N CYS A 24 -0.88 1.74 10.62
CA CYS A 24 -0.05 2.33 11.67
C CYS A 24 -0.35 3.81 11.93
N GLY A 25 -1.10 4.45 11.06
CA GLY A 25 -1.49 5.84 11.25
C GLY A 25 -0.42 6.85 10.94
N LYS A 26 0.66 6.44 10.31
CA LYS A 26 1.74 7.36 9.96
C LYS A 26 1.49 8.02 8.62
N TYR A 27 2.03 9.21 8.44
CA TYR A 27 1.91 9.93 7.19
C TYR A 27 3.03 9.53 6.24
N ALA A 28 3.11 8.25 5.93
CA ALA A 28 4.18 7.71 5.11
C ALA A 28 3.65 6.86 3.97
N VAL A 29 2.42 7.11 3.56
CA VAL A 29 1.79 6.36 2.47
C VAL A 29 2.30 6.90 1.15
N ARG A 30 2.60 5.99 0.23
CA ARG A 30 3.05 6.34 -1.11
C ARG A 30 2.55 5.31 -2.09
N LEU A 31 2.64 5.63 -3.37
CA LEU A 31 2.30 4.65 -4.40
C LEU A 31 3.28 3.48 -4.32
N ALA A 32 2.73 2.28 -4.35
CA ALA A 32 3.56 1.08 -4.36
C ALA A 32 4.36 1.02 -5.65
N ASN A 33 5.60 0.56 -5.56
CA ASN A 33 6.41 0.39 -6.76
C ASN A 33 6.00 -0.90 -7.48
N GLU A 34 6.63 -1.17 -8.62
CA GLU A 34 6.24 -2.31 -9.44
C GLU A 34 6.39 -3.63 -8.69
N ALA A 35 7.48 -3.78 -7.95
CA ALA A 35 7.70 -5.01 -7.20
C ALA A 35 6.66 -5.19 -6.09
N GLU A 36 6.34 -4.12 -5.40
CA GLU A 36 5.34 -4.17 -4.34
C GLU A 36 3.95 -4.45 -4.88
N ARG A 37 3.64 -3.88 -6.04
CA ARG A 37 2.35 -4.13 -6.67
C ARG A 37 2.22 -5.59 -7.09
N GLN A 38 3.28 -6.16 -7.63
CA GLN A 38 3.26 -7.57 -8.01
C GLN A 38 3.08 -8.46 -6.80
N GLU A 39 3.76 -8.16 -5.72
CA GLU A 39 3.63 -8.92 -4.49
C GLU A 39 2.20 -8.84 -3.95
N TYR A 40 1.63 -7.66 -3.97
CA TYR A 40 0.25 -7.48 -3.50
C TYR A 40 -0.73 -8.30 -4.33
N GLU A 41 -0.56 -8.27 -5.65
CA GLU A 41 -1.45 -8.99 -6.55
C GLU A 41 -1.33 -10.49 -6.36
N GLU A 42 -0.14 -10.98 -6.10
CA GLU A 42 0.06 -12.40 -5.83
C GLU A 42 -0.65 -12.83 -4.55
N HIS A 43 -0.57 -12.02 -3.52
CA HIS A 43 -1.20 -12.34 -2.25
C HIS A 43 -2.72 -12.25 -2.31
N CYS A 44 -3.24 -11.39 -3.16
CA CYS A 44 -4.69 -11.24 -3.32
C CYS A 44 -5.28 -12.17 -4.35
N LYS A 45 -4.45 -12.88 -5.06
CA LYS A 45 -4.90 -13.76 -6.12
C LYS A 45 -5.42 -15.07 -5.54
N GLU A 46 -6.61 -15.44 -5.93
CA GLU A 46 -7.24 -16.66 -5.48
C GLU A 46 -6.98 -17.81 -6.44
#